data_09b5672fbe29279d9f10c4361e0f1f58
#
_entry.id   09b5672fbe29279d9f10c4361e0f1f58
#
_cell.length_a   1.000
_cell.length_b   1.000
_cell.length_c   1.000
_cell.angle_alpha   90.00
_cell.angle_beta   90.00
_cell.angle_gamma   90.00
#
_symmetry.space_group_name_H-M   'P 1'
#
loop_
_entity.id
_entity.type
_entity.pdbx_description
1 polymer ?
#
loop_
_entity_poly.entity_id
_entity_poly.type
_entity_poly.pdbx_seq_one_letter_code
_entity_poly.pdbx_strand_id
1 'polypeptide(L)'
;MLEDVFRLKEVMPFMSRTPAWQFVMVFLYNLLVGFGVSVLMYANAMSGIDPEINEAAMLDGATGIKEFIYVALPMVFPTISVFIVTGIAGIFTNQFNLFSFYGNKADVPFQTFGYYLYKETQKYQAKNDMSHYPLLSALGIAMTLVAVPLTFLVRWLLEKYGPSED
;
A
#
# COMPACT_ATOMS: atom_id res chain seq x y z
N MET A 1 -4.47 -9.95 33.49
CA MET A 1 -5.03 -8.72 34.07
C MET A 1 -5.75 -7.83 33.04
N LEU A 2 -5.18 -7.46 31.90
CA LEU A 2 -5.89 -6.73 30.83
C LEU A 2 -6.84 -7.65 30.03
N GLU A 3 -6.53 -8.92 29.87
CA GLU A 3 -7.37 -9.92 29.20
C GLU A 3 -8.68 -10.18 29.95
N ASP A 4 -8.70 -10.08 31.28
CA ASP A 4 -9.87 -10.29 32.10
C ASP A 4 -10.78 -9.06 32.17
N VAL A 5 -10.21 -7.85 32.09
CA VAL A 5 -10.96 -6.58 32.15
C VAL A 5 -11.81 -6.33 30.90
N PHE A 6 -11.33 -6.76 29.72
CA PHE A 6 -12.03 -6.51 28.47
C PHE A 6 -12.69 -7.75 27.85
N ARG A 7 -12.67 -8.90 28.49
CA ARG A 7 -13.14 -10.19 27.93
C ARG A 7 -12.61 -10.43 26.50
N LEU A 8 -11.36 -10.09 26.26
CA LEU A 8 -10.74 -10.13 24.91
C LEU A 8 -10.74 -11.53 24.30
N LYS A 9 -10.88 -12.57 25.12
CA LYS A 9 -11.07 -13.94 24.64
C LYS A 9 -12.36 -14.12 23.82
N GLU A 10 -13.39 -13.34 24.06
CA GLU A 10 -14.66 -13.42 23.31
C GLU A 10 -14.70 -12.48 22.10
N VAL A 11 -13.83 -11.45 22.06
CA VAL A 11 -13.75 -10.49 20.94
C VAL A 11 -12.90 -11.05 19.79
N MET A 12 -12.04 -12.00 20.05
CA MET A 12 -11.20 -12.69 19.05
C MET A 12 -11.91 -13.68 18.11
N PRO A 13 -13.14 -14.20 18.36
CA PRO A 13 -13.81 -15.05 17.37
C PRO A 13 -14.10 -14.36 16.05
N PHE A 14 -14.02 -13.03 15.99
CA PHE A 14 -14.17 -12.26 14.75
C PHE A 14 -13.07 -12.53 13.74
N MET A 15 -11.85 -12.80 14.21
CA MET A 15 -10.69 -13.13 13.36
C MET A 15 -10.63 -14.60 12.96
N SER A 16 -11.37 -15.49 13.64
CA SER A 16 -11.31 -16.94 13.44
C SER A 16 -12.42 -17.50 12.54
N ARG A 17 -13.36 -16.67 12.07
CA ARG A 17 -14.60 -17.19 11.46
C ARG A 17 -14.42 -17.79 10.08
N THR A 18 -14.00 -17.07 9.12
CA THR A 18 -13.79 -17.57 7.76
C THR A 18 -12.63 -16.82 7.09
N PRO A 19 -11.93 -17.44 6.14
CA PRO A 19 -10.87 -16.77 5.38
C PRO A 19 -11.30 -15.44 4.77
N ALA A 20 -12.53 -15.36 4.28
CA ALA A 20 -13.06 -14.11 3.69
C ALA A 20 -13.16 -12.97 4.72
N TRP A 21 -13.59 -13.23 5.95
CA TRP A 21 -13.66 -12.22 7.00
C TRP A 21 -12.28 -11.73 7.45
N GLN A 22 -11.32 -12.65 7.55
CA GLN A 22 -9.93 -12.29 7.86
C GLN A 22 -9.37 -11.35 6.82
N PHE A 23 -9.60 -11.64 5.54
CA PHE A 23 -9.19 -10.76 4.44
C PHE A 23 -9.84 -9.38 4.54
N VAL A 24 -11.15 -9.32 4.74
CA VAL A 24 -11.90 -8.05 4.88
C VAL A 24 -11.36 -7.21 6.03
N MET A 25 -11.07 -7.81 7.18
CA MET A 25 -10.54 -7.10 8.34
C MET A 25 -9.13 -6.55 8.10
N VAL A 26 -8.24 -7.34 7.54
CA VAL A 26 -6.89 -6.89 7.17
C VAL A 26 -6.96 -5.79 6.12
N PHE A 27 -7.82 -5.94 5.12
CA PHE A 27 -8.05 -4.94 4.07
C PHE A 27 -8.55 -3.61 4.66
N LEU A 28 -9.61 -3.64 5.47
CA LEU A 28 -10.16 -2.44 6.11
C LEU A 28 -9.13 -1.75 7.01
N TYR A 29 -8.36 -2.52 7.76
CA TYR A 29 -7.30 -1.95 8.60
C TYR A 29 -6.23 -1.25 7.75
N ASN A 30 -5.73 -1.91 6.72
CA ASN A 30 -4.73 -1.30 5.83
C ASN A 30 -5.28 -0.06 5.11
N LEU A 31 -6.56 -0.09 4.73
CA LEU A 31 -7.24 1.06 4.14
C LEU A 31 -7.30 2.22 5.14
N LEU A 32 -7.71 1.97 6.38
CA LEU A 32 -7.80 3.02 7.41
C LEU A 32 -6.42 3.62 7.74
N VAL A 33 -5.41 2.77 7.91
CA VAL A 33 -4.04 3.23 8.24
C VAL A 33 -3.40 3.98 7.07
N GLY A 34 -3.58 3.48 5.83
CA GLY A 34 -3.02 4.10 4.62
C GLY A 34 -3.78 5.35 4.16
N PHE A 35 -5.07 5.45 4.50
CA PHE A 35 -5.95 6.52 4.02
C PHE A 35 -5.48 7.91 4.44
N GLY A 36 -5.07 8.09 5.70
CA GLY A 36 -4.67 9.39 6.22
C GLY A 36 -3.47 9.99 5.50
N VAL A 37 -2.43 9.20 5.26
CA VAL A 37 -1.22 9.65 4.55
C VAL A 37 -1.55 9.99 3.10
N SER A 38 -2.30 9.13 2.42
CA SER A 38 -2.68 9.33 1.02
C SER A 38 -3.52 10.59 0.84
N VAL A 39 -4.51 10.82 1.72
CA VAL A 39 -5.36 12.03 1.67
C VAL A 39 -4.53 13.30 1.83
N LEU A 40 -3.59 13.33 2.79
CA LEU A 40 -2.73 14.50 2.99
C LEU A 40 -1.86 14.79 1.76
N MET A 41 -1.31 13.76 1.14
CA MET A 41 -0.47 13.92 -0.05
C MET A 41 -1.26 14.43 -1.25
N TYR A 42 -2.45 13.88 -1.51
CA TYR A 42 -3.31 14.36 -2.59
C TYR A 42 -3.87 15.76 -2.31
N ALA A 43 -4.25 16.05 -1.07
CA ALA A 43 -4.70 17.38 -0.69
C ALA A 43 -3.60 18.44 -0.90
N ASN A 44 -2.35 18.13 -0.56
CA ASN A 44 -1.22 19.02 -0.84
C ASN A 44 -0.98 19.21 -2.33
N ALA A 45 -1.06 18.14 -3.14
CA ALA A 45 -0.90 18.24 -4.58
C ALA A 45 -2.01 19.09 -5.20
N MET A 46 -3.26 18.93 -4.77
CA MET A 46 -4.38 19.77 -5.23
C MET A 46 -4.26 21.23 -4.78
N SER A 47 -3.78 21.47 -3.56
CA SER A 47 -3.58 22.84 -3.04
C SER A 47 -2.44 23.57 -3.74
N GLY A 48 -1.56 22.86 -4.44
CA GLY A 48 -0.49 23.43 -5.26
C GLY A 48 -0.95 23.88 -6.65
N ILE A 49 -2.19 23.63 -7.04
CA ILE A 49 -2.75 24.11 -8.32
C ILE A 49 -2.96 25.63 -8.23
N ASP A 50 -2.46 26.36 -9.23
CA ASP A 50 -2.59 27.81 -9.28
C ASP A 50 -4.08 28.21 -9.31
N PRO A 51 -4.53 29.10 -8.41
CA PRO A 51 -5.90 29.60 -8.40
C PRO A 51 -6.34 30.19 -9.75
N GLU A 52 -5.45 30.81 -10.51
CA GLU A 52 -5.74 31.39 -11.83
C GLU A 52 -6.21 30.32 -12.83
N ILE A 53 -5.69 29.09 -12.73
CA ILE A 53 -6.12 27.97 -13.57
C ILE A 53 -7.54 27.55 -13.23
N ASN A 54 -7.87 27.49 -11.94
CA ASN A 54 -9.22 27.15 -11.49
C ASN A 54 -10.23 28.26 -11.88
N GLU A 55 -9.85 29.53 -11.77
CA GLU A 55 -10.69 30.65 -12.19
C GLU A 55 -10.93 30.62 -13.71
N ALA A 56 -9.90 30.38 -14.52
CA ALA A 56 -10.05 30.23 -15.96
C ALA A 56 -10.97 29.08 -16.34
N ALA A 57 -10.83 27.92 -15.67
CA ALA A 57 -11.69 26.75 -15.88
C ALA A 57 -13.17 27.07 -15.53
N MET A 58 -13.41 27.83 -14.47
CA MET A 58 -14.75 28.28 -14.10
C MET A 58 -15.38 29.20 -15.17
N LEU A 59 -14.57 30.09 -15.76
CA LEU A 59 -15.04 30.95 -16.86
C LEU A 59 -15.39 30.15 -18.11
N ASP A 60 -14.71 29.05 -18.36
CA ASP A 60 -15.01 28.09 -19.44
C ASP A 60 -16.19 27.15 -19.11
N GLY A 61 -16.81 27.31 -17.93
CA GLY A 61 -17.96 26.50 -17.49
C GLY A 61 -17.60 25.13 -16.93
N ALA A 62 -16.32 24.89 -16.63
CA ALA A 62 -15.86 23.70 -15.93
C ALA A 62 -16.02 23.91 -14.41
N THR A 63 -17.11 23.42 -13.83
CA THR A 63 -17.37 23.51 -12.38
C THR A 63 -17.58 22.15 -11.76
N GLY A 64 -17.17 21.99 -10.51
CA GLY A 64 -17.37 20.77 -9.71
C GLY A 64 -16.68 19.54 -10.31
N ILE A 65 -17.45 18.53 -10.73
CA ILE A 65 -16.90 17.27 -11.26
C ILE A 65 -16.12 17.49 -12.57
N LYS A 66 -16.55 18.45 -13.42
CA LYS A 66 -15.81 18.75 -14.65
C LYS A 66 -14.45 19.38 -14.36
N GLU A 67 -14.39 20.32 -13.45
CA GLU A 67 -13.16 20.94 -12.98
C GLU A 67 -12.21 19.87 -12.41
N PHE A 68 -12.74 18.95 -11.58
CA PHE A 68 -11.94 17.85 -11.03
C PHE A 68 -11.37 16.95 -12.11
N ILE A 69 -12.17 16.53 -13.10
CA ILE A 69 -11.70 15.56 -14.12
C ILE A 69 -10.78 16.21 -15.15
N TYR A 70 -11.06 17.44 -15.58
CA TYR A 70 -10.34 18.07 -16.70
C TYR A 70 -9.20 18.97 -16.25
N VAL A 71 -9.19 19.43 -15.01
CA VAL A 71 -8.16 20.33 -14.48
C VAL A 71 -7.39 19.66 -13.34
N ALA A 72 -8.06 19.36 -12.22
CA ALA A 72 -7.35 18.90 -11.03
C ALA A 72 -6.70 17.52 -11.26
N LEU A 73 -7.39 16.55 -11.85
CA LEU A 73 -6.88 15.20 -12.04
C LEU A 73 -5.63 15.14 -12.96
N PRO A 74 -5.59 15.80 -14.12
CA PRO A 74 -4.38 15.89 -14.92
C PRO A 74 -3.21 16.55 -14.17
N MET A 75 -3.46 17.64 -13.47
CA MET A 75 -2.41 18.38 -12.76
C MET A 75 -1.82 17.63 -11.57
N VAL A 76 -2.61 16.78 -10.89
CA VAL A 76 -2.10 15.91 -9.80
C VAL A 76 -1.63 14.55 -10.30
N PHE A 77 -1.71 14.28 -11.60
CA PHE A 77 -1.34 13.00 -12.19
C PHE A 77 0.12 12.59 -11.90
N PRO A 78 1.12 13.48 -11.90
CA PRO A 78 2.48 13.14 -11.49
C PRO A 78 2.54 12.55 -10.08
N THR A 79 1.80 13.13 -9.15
CA THR A 79 1.69 12.62 -7.78
C THR A 79 1.04 11.23 -7.75
N ILE A 80 -0.06 11.03 -8.51
CA ILE A 80 -0.72 9.72 -8.65
C ILE A 80 0.27 8.69 -9.21
N SER A 81 1.02 9.06 -10.24
CA SER A 81 2.02 8.19 -10.87
C SER A 81 3.08 7.72 -9.89
N VAL A 82 3.60 8.61 -9.03
CA VAL A 82 4.56 8.26 -7.98
C VAL A 82 3.97 7.23 -7.02
N PHE A 83 2.71 7.39 -6.60
CA PHE A 83 2.06 6.43 -5.71
C PHE A 83 1.84 5.06 -6.37
N ILE A 84 1.44 5.02 -7.65
CA ILE A 84 1.26 3.77 -8.39
C ILE A 84 2.61 3.06 -8.52
N VAL A 85 3.65 3.76 -8.94
CA VAL A 85 5.01 3.20 -9.09
C VAL A 85 5.54 2.68 -7.77
N THR A 86 5.40 3.46 -6.68
CA THR A 86 5.83 3.05 -5.34
C THR A 86 5.03 1.86 -4.82
N GLY A 87 3.70 1.83 -5.07
CA GLY A 87 2.85 0.71 -4.71
C GLY A 87 3.26 -0.59 -5.39
N ILE A 88 3.61 -0.53 -6.67
CA ILE A 88 4.09 -1.69 -7.43
C ILE A 88 5.48 -2.11 -6.98
N ALA A 89 6.38 -1.17 -6.74
CA ALA A 89 7.71 -1.47 -6.20
C ALA A 89 7.62 -2.20 -4.86
N GLY A 90 6.64 -1.83 -4.02
CA GLY A 90 6.40 -2.44 -2.72
C GLY A 90 5.62 -3.75 -2.72
N ILE A 91 5.02 -4.19 -3.84
CA ILE A 91 4.04 -5.29 -3.86
C ILE A 91 4.59 -6.60 -3.29
N PHE A 92 5.87 -6.90 -3.54
CA PHE A 92 6.51 -8.13 -3.06
C PHE A 92 7.10 -8.00 -1.65
N THR A 93 7.35 -6.79 -1.17
CA THR A 93 7.96 -6.54 0.14
C THR A 93 6.93 -6.17 1.20
N ASN A 94 5.73 -5.77 0.80
CA ASN A 94 4.69 -5.35 1.71
C ASN A 94 4.10 -6.56 2.45
N GLN A 95 4.14 -6.51 3.77
CA GLN A 95 3.51 -7.52 4.63
C GLN A 95 2.03 -7.24 4.93
N PHE A 96 1.46 -6.14 4.46
CA PHE A 96 0.08 -5.70 4.72
C PHE A 96 -0.32 -5.72 6.20
N ASN A 97 0.61 -5.39 7.09
CA ASN A 97 0.42 -5.43 8.55
C ASN A 97 0.00 -6.80 9.11
N LEU A 98 0.18 -7.88 8.35
CA LEU A 98 -0.19 -9.24 8.78
C LEU A 98 0.50 -9.66 10.07
N PHE A 99 1.75 -9.22 10.27
CA PHE A 99 2.45 -9.51 11.51
C PHE A 99 1.81 -8.81 12.72
N SER A 100 1.34 -7.59 12.57
CA SER A 100 0.64 -6.84 13.62
C SER A 100 -0.68 -7.52 14.02
N PHE A 101 -1.37 -8.16 13.05
CA PHE A 101 -2.63 -8.86 13.29
C PHE A 101 -2.45 -10.27 13.84
N TYR A 102 -1.59 -11.06 13.23
CA TYR A 102 -1.49 -12.50 13.46
C TYR A 102 -0.18 -12.93 14.11
N GLY A 103 0.79 -12.01 14.30
CA GLY A 103 2.13 -12.36 14.70
C GLY A 103 2.73 -13.41 13.76
N ASN A 104 3.11 -14.56 14.30
CA ASN A 104 3.64 -15.68 13.52
C ASN A 104 2.56 -16.70 13.05
N LYS A 105 1.28 -16.41 13.29
CA LYS A 105 0.18 -17.40 13.17
C LYS A 105 -0.76 -17.13 11.99
N ALA A 106 -0.41 -16.25 11.03
CA ALA A 106 -1.26 -16.07 9.86
C ALA A 106 -1.38 -17.36 9.06
N ASP A 107 -2.59 -17.69 8.65
CA ASP A 107 -2.87 -18.87 7.82
C ASP A 107 -2.19 -18.75 6.46
N VAL A 108 -1.69 -19.87 5.93
CA VAL A 108 -0.91 -19.93 4.68
C VAL A 108 -1.59 -19.22 3.51
N PRO A 109 -2.92 -19.30 3.30
CA PRO A 109 -3.60 -18.64 2.17
C PRO A 109 -3.49 -17.12 2.16
N PHE A 110 -3.16 -16.50 3.31
CA PHE A 110 -3.07 -15.03 3.45
C PHE A 110 -1.65 -14.51 3.57
N GLN A 111 -0.67 -15.40 3.59
CA GLN A 111 0.72 -14.99 3.71
C GLN A 111 1.19 -14.29 2.45
N THR A 112 1.52 -13.01 2.57
CA THR A 112 2.27 -12.31 1.52
C THR A 112 3.73 -12.73 1.59
N PHE A 113 4.46 -12.52 0.48
CA PHE A 113 5.89 -12.81 0.44
C PHE A 113 6.67 -11.95 1.45
N GLY A 114 6.34 -10.66 1.57
CA GLY A 114 6.93 -9.77 2.58
C GLY A 114 6.69 -10.25 4.01
N TYR A 115 5.48 -10.73 4.31
CA TYR A 115 5.19 -11.32 5.62
C TYR A 115 5.98 -12.61 5.86
N TYR A 116 6.10 -13.48 4.86
CA TYR A 116 6.90 -14.71 4.95
C TYR A 116 8.37 -14.41 5.27
N LEU A 117 8.99 -13.51 4.51
CA LEU A 117 10.39 -13.11 4.75
C LEU A 117 10.57 -12.51 6.15
N TYR A 118 9.66 -11.62 6.55
CA TYR A 118 9.72 -10.99 7.86
C TYR A 118 9.60 -12.02 8.99
N LYS A 119 8.61 -12.91 8.91
CA LYS A 119 8.35 -13.97 9.88
C LYS A 119 9.56 -14.93 10.02
N GLU A 120 10.12 -15.40 8.90
CA GLU A 120 11.28 -16.31 8.95
C GLU A 120 12.53 -15.58 9.47
N THR A 121 12.74 -14.32 9.09
CA THR A 121 13.85 -13.51 9.65
C THR A 121 13.73 -13.40 11.16
N GLN A 122 12.58 -13.06 11.69
CA GLN A 122 12.33 -12.95 13.14
C GLN A 122 12.55 -14.29 13.86
N LYS A 123 12.10 -15.38 13.27
CA LYS A 123 12.25 -16.74 13.82
C LYS A 123 13.71 -17.15 13.96
N TYR A 124 14.54 -16.91 12.94
CA TYR A 124 15.96 -17.24 12.97
C TYR A 124 16.76 -16.26 13.82
N GLN A 125 16.38 -15.00 13.85
CA GLN A 125 16.97 -14.01 14.75
C GLN A 125 16.75 -14.39 16.23
N ALA A 126 15.52 -14.80 16.59
CA ALA A 126 15.21 -15.23 17.94
C ALA A 126 15.98 -16.48 18.39
N LYS A 127 16.38 -17.35 17.45
CA LYS A 127 17.20 -18.54 17.69
C LYS A 127 18.70 -18.28 17.63
N ASN A 128 19.11 -17.05 17.30
CA ASN A 128 20.51 -16.70 17.01
C ASN A 128 21.16 -17.61 15.94
N ASP A 129 20.33 -18.07 14.98
CA ASP A 129 20.72 -18.99 13.92
C ASP A 129 20.87 -18.22 12.59
N MET A 130 22.11 -17.99 12.19
CA MET A 130 22.42 -17.24 10.96
C MET A 130 22.44 -18.12 9.69
N SER A 131 22.28 -19.43 9.81
CA SER A 131 22.45 -20.39 8.71
C SER A 131 21.45 -20.17 7.55
N HIS A 132 20.27 -19.61 7.85
CA HIS A 132 19.19 -19.38 6.88
C HIS A 132 19.18 -17.97 6.24
N TYR A 133 20.00 -17.05 6.75
CA TYR A 133 20.06 -15.68 6.19
C TYR A 133 20.48 -15.63 4.71
N PRO A 134 21.44 -16.45 4.23
CA PRO A 134 21.78 -16.46 2.81
C PRO A 134 20.60 -16.84 1.91
N LEU A 135 19.76 -17.80 2.34
CA LEU A 135 18.57 -18.22 1.61
C LEU A 135 17.53 -17.09 1.57
N LEU A 136 17.26 -16.46 2.71
CA LEU A 136 16.30 -15.35 2.79
C LEU A 136 16.76 -14.16 1.95
N SER A 137 18.07 -13.87 1.95
CA SER A 137 18.66 -12.82 1.11
C SER A 137 18.54 -13.16 -0.37
N ALA A 138 18.81 -14.39 -0.77
CA ALA A 138 18.65 -14.85 -2.15
C ALA A 138 17.20 -14.74 -2.63
N LEU A 139 16.22 -15.09 -1.78
CA LEU A 139 14.80 -14.91 -2.07
C LEU A 139 14.43 -13.43 -2.25
N GLY A 140 14.94 -12.55 -1.38
CA GLY A 140 14.75 -11.10 -1.52
C GLY A 140 15.32 -10.56 -2.83
N ILE A 141 16.53 -10.97 -3.22
CA ILE A 141 17.15 -10.59 -4.50
C ILE A 141 16.31 -11.11 -5.68
N ALA A 142 15.87 -12.37 -5.64
CA ALA A 142 15.04 -12.94 -6.70
C ALA A 142 13.74 -12.14 -6.91
N MET A 143 13.09 -11.71 -5.82
CA MET A 143 11.89 -10.86 -5.92
C MET A 143 12.20 -9.45 -6.44
N THR A 144 13.34 -8.90 -6.07
CA THR A 144 13.80 -7.60 -6.60
C THR A 144 14.02 -7.66 -8.11
N LEU A 145 14.59 -8.77 -8.62
CA LEU A 145 14.76 -8.99 -10.07
C LEU A 145 13.43 -9.02 -10.83
N VAL A 146 12.34 -9.36 -10.19
CA VAL A 146 10.99 -9.30 -10.78
C VAL A 146 10.37 -7.92 -10.58
N ALA A 147 10.48 -7.35 -9.39
CA ALA A 147 9.87 -6.07 -9.04
C ALA A 147 10.44 -4.91 -9.85
N VAL A 148 11.77 -4.87 -10.07
CA VAL A 148 12.43 -3.77 -10.77
C VAL A 148 11.97 -3.63 -12.23
N PRO A 149 11.99 -4.68 -13.08
CA PRO A 149 11.48 -4.58 -14.44
C PRO A 149 10.00 -4.20 -14.49
N LEU A 150 9.19 -4.76 -13.58
CA LEU A 150 7.76 -4.45 -13.50
C LEU A 150 7.54 -2.96 -13.17
N THR A 151 8.30 -2.43 -12.22
CA THR A 151 8.24 -1.01 -11.83
C THR A 151 8.62 -0.10 -12.98
N PHE A 152 9.70 -0.40 -13.71
CA PHE A 152 10.11 0.36 -14.89
C PHE A 152 9.09 0.30 -16.01
N LEU A 153 8.48 -0.86 -16.24
CA LEU A 153 7.44 -1.03 -17.25
C LEU A 153 6.22 -0.16 -16.94
N VAL A 154 5.76 -0.19 -15.68
CA VAL A 154 4.60 0.63 -15.27
C VAL A 154 4.93 2.13 -15.34
N ARG A 155 6.10 2.53 -14.88
CA ARG A 155 6.57 3.91 -15.00
C ARG A 155 6.56 4.36 -16.47
N TRP A 156 7.12 3.58 -17.37
CA TRP A 156 7.13 3.87 -18.80
C TRP A 156 5.71 3.96 -19.40
N LEU A 157 4.78 3.09 -18.96
CA LEU A 157 3.38 3.16 -19.39
C LEU A 157 2.71 4.46 -18.92
N LEU A 158 2.92 4.85 -17.67
CA LEU A 158 2.36 6.08 -17.11
C LEU A 158 2.93 7.32 -17.79
N GLU A 159 4.24 7.36 -18.07
CA GLU A 159 4.88 8.46 -18.80
C GLU A 159 4.42 8.52 -20.27
N LYS A 160 4.14 7.36 -20.90
CA LYS A 160 3.73 7.32 -22.32
C LYS A 160 2.26 7.63 -22.56
N TYR A 161 1.38 7.21 -21.64
CA TYR A 161 -0.08 7.31 -21.81
C TYR A 161 -0.73 8.26 -20.79
N GLY A 162 0.02 8.77 -19.84
CA GLY A 162 -0.47 9.76 -18.89
C GLY A 162 -0.64 11.14 -19.53
N PRO A 163 -1.37 12.05 -18.87
CA PRO A 163 -1.43 13.44 -19.27
C PRO A 163 -0.03 14.04 -19.32
N SER A 164 0.32 14.68 -20.45
CA SER A 164 1.58 15.41 -20.60
C SER A 164 1.52 16.71 -19.80
N GLU A 165 2.66 17.11 -19.25
CA GLU A 165 2.82 18.40 -18.54
C GLU A 165 3.04 19.57 -19.52
N ASP A 166 2.79 19.37 -20.84
CA ASP A 166 2.98 20.39 -21.88
C ASP A 166 1.79 21.35 -21.97
#